data_dc49e015ed5551564cb336e399020330
#
_entry.id   dc49e015ed5551564cb336e399020330
#
_cell.length_a   1.000
_cell.length_b   1.000
_cell.length_c   1.000
_cell.angle_alpha   90.00
_cell.angle_beta   90.00
_cell.angle_gamma   90.00
#
_symmetry.space_group_name_H-M   'P 1'
#
loop_
_entity.id
_entity.type
_entity.pdbx_description
1 polymer ?
#
loop_
_entity_poly.entity_id
_entity_poly.type
_entity_poly.pdbx_seq_one_letter_code
_entity_poly.pdbx_strand_id
1 'polypeptide(L)'
;MEKKFPNGMWPVMLTPLQQNGDVDYPALEELINWYIKEGSSGLFAVCQSSEMFYLSMEEREELTRFIKKAANGRVPVISSGHVSYSLHDQIQELNGIAEAGADAVILLSNRLAAANESDEVLIERLKNIMSELPENLPLGFYE
;
A
#
# COMPACT_ATOMS: atom_id res chain seq x y z
N MET A 1 -14.61 -17.02 -1.18
CA MET A 1 -13.91 -17.30 0.11
C MET A 1 -13.27 -15.99 0.55
N GLU A 2 -13.67 -15.49 1.70
CA GLU A 2 -13.12 -14.24 2.25
C GLU A 2 -11.62 -14.43 2.49
N LYS A 3 -10.76 -13.57 1.93
CA LYS A 3 -9.32 -13.61 2.17
C LYS A 3 -9.08 -13.35 3.65
N LYS A 4 -8.63 -14.34 4.36
CA LYS A 4 -8.33 -14.23 5.78
C LYS A 4 -6.88 -13.79 5.93
N PHE A 5 -6.65 -12.57 6.42
CA PHE A 5 -5.31 -12.09 6.74
C PHE A 5 -4.86 -12.69 8.08
N PRO A 6 -3.67 -13.30 8.14
CA PRO A 6 -3.19 -13.91 9.37
C PRO A 6 -2.86 -12.85 10.42
N ASN A 7 -3.09 -13.19 11.69
CA ASN A 7 -2.58 -12.41 12.81
C ASN A 7 -1.06 -12.52 12.87
N GLY A 8 -0.40 -11.47 13.29
CA GLY A 8 1.05 -11.46 13.47
C GLY A 8 1.71 -10.17 13.05
N MET A 9 2.99 -10.25 12.75
CA MET A 9 3.79 -9.09 12.38
C MET A 9 3.64 -8.78 10.88
N TRP A 10 3.38 -7.53 10.59
CA TRP A 10 3.29 -6.96 9.25
C TRP A 10 4.29 -5.80 9.15
N PRO A 11 5.55 -6.07 8.77
CA PRO A 11 6.54 -5.01 8.67
C PRO A 11 6.12 -3.99 7.62
N VAL A 12 6.26 -2.72 8.01
CA VAL A 12 6.18 -1.59 7.12
C VAL A 12 7.50 -1.53 6.37
N MET A 13 7.49 -1.88 5.10
CA MET A 13 8.72 -2.10 4.34
C MET A 13 9.47 -0.80 4.07
N LEU A 14 10.80 -0.90 4.09
CA LEU A 14 11.69 0.12 3.55
C LEU A 14 11.84 -0.07 2.04
N THR A 15 12.13 1.02 1.32
CA THR A 15 12.50 0.97 -0.10
C THR A 15 14.00 1.19 -0.23
N PRO A 16 14.79 0.15 -0.55
CA PRO A 16 16.20 0.33 -0.86
C PRO A 16 16.37 1.18 -2.11
N LEU A 17 17.23 2.19 -2.04
CA LEU A 17 17.52 3.08 -3.15
C LEU A 17 19.01 3.00 -3.52
N GLN A 18 19.30 3.14 -4.82
CA GLN A 18 20.64 3.31 -5.35
C GLN A 18 21.14 4.75 -5.09
N GLN A 19 22.42 5.00 -5.30
CA GLN A 19 23.01 6.34 -5.10
C GLN A 19 22.39 7.42 -6.01
N ASN A 20 21.86 7.03 -7.16
CA ASN A 20 21.18 7.93 -8.10
C ASN A 20 19.70 8.18 -7.75
N GLY A 21 19.18 7.52 -6.72
CA GLY A 21 17.79 7.64 -6.27
C GLY A 21 16.82 6.60 -6.85
N ASP A 22 17.25 5.76 -7.78
CA ASP A 22 16.43 4.69 -8.33
C ASP A 22 16.21 3.56 -7.29
N VAL A 23 15.12 2.82 -7.42
CA VAL A 23 14.85 1.66 -6.56
C VAL A 23 15.88 0.57 -6.82
N ASP A 24 16.49 0.07 -5.75
CA ASP A 24 17.42 -1.08 -5.80
C ASP A 24 16.60 -2.38 -5.66
N TYR A 25 16.12 -2.89 -6.79
CA TYR A 25 15.28 -4.10 -6.82
C TYR A 25 16.01 -5.36 -6.33
N PRO A 26 17.32 -5.60 -6.63
CA PRO A 26 18.06 -6.69 -6.02
C PRO A 26 18.09 -6.63 -4.49
N ALA A 27 18.41 -5.49 -3.91
CA ALA A 27 18.39 -5.31 -2.45
C ALA A 27 16.99 -5.43 -1.88
N LEU A 28 15.96 -4.97 -2.61
CA LEU A 28 14.56 -5.13 -2.21
C LEU A 28 14.15 -6.61 -2.16
N GLU A 29 14.56 -7.42 -3.12
CA GLU A 29 14.28 -8.86 -3.12
C GLU A 29 14.93 -9.57 -1.93
N GLU A 30 16.17 -9.23 -1.60
CA GLU A 30 16.85 -9.74 -0.40
C GLU A 30 16.09 -9.34 0.87
N LEU A 31 15.63 -8.10 0.96
CA LEU A 31 14.87 -7.59 2.10
C LEU A 31 13.51 -8.32 2.25
N ILE A 32 12.80 -8.56 1.16
CA ILE A 32 11.55 -9.34 1.14
C ILE A 32 11.80 -10.75 1.68
N ASN A 33 12.83 -11.41 1.18
CA ASN A 33 13.18 -12.76 1.61
C ASN A 33 13.57 -12.80 3.10
N TRP A 34 14.27 -11.78 3.57
CA TRP A 34 14.63 -11.64 4.98
C TRP A 34 13.38 -11.46 5.86
N TYR A 35 12.47 -10.55 5.53
CA TYR A 35 11.23 -10.38 6.30
C TYR A 35 10.43 -11.68 6.41
N ILE A 36 10.27 -12.40 5.32
CA ILE A 36 9.53 -13.66 5.29
C ILE A 36 10.24 -14.73 6.13
N LYS A 37 11.56 -14.84 6.02
CA LYS A 37 12.38 -15.76 6.78
C LYS A 37 12.29 -15.50 8.30
N GLU A 38 12.23 -14.23 8.70
CA GLU A 38 12.12 -13.82 10.11
C GLU A 38 10.68 -13.96 10.66
N GLY A 39 9.75 -14.51 9.88
CA GLY A 39 8.42 -14.90 10.35
C GLY A 39 7.35 -13.83 10.18
N SER A 40 7.50 -12.90 9.27
CA SER A 40 6.45 -11.95 8.95
C SER A 40 5.20 -12.66 8.46
N SER A 41 4.04 -12.26 8.98
CA SER A 41 2.72 -12.83 8.61
C SER A 41 2.16 -12.23 7.32
N GLY A 42 2.67 -11.08 6.92
CA GLY A 42 2.40 -10.37 5.68
C GLY A 42 3.41 -9.25 5.49
N LEU A 43 3.32 -8.54 4.37
CA LEU A 43 4.19 -7.40 4.04
C LEU A 43 3.32 -6.16 3.78
N PHE A 44 3.70 -5.03 4.36
CA PHE A 44 3.12 -3.74 4.02
C PHE A 44 4.07 -3.02 3.07
N ALA A 45 3.80 -3.16 1.77
CA ALA A 45 4.73 -2.86 0.69
C ALA A 45 5.02 -1.36 0.53
N VAL A 46 3.99 -0.55 0.31
CA VAL A 46 4.12 0.89 0.07
C VAL A 46 3.35 1.67 1.12
N CYS A 47 4.07 2.44 1.90
CA CYS A 47 3.55 3.26 2.98
C CYS A 47 4.49 4.43 3.28
N GLN A 48 4.30 5.13 4.37
CA GLN A 48 5.14 6.27 4.76
C GLN A 48 6.61 5.88 4.93
N SER A 49 6.90 4.78 5.62
CA SER A 49 8.28 4.29 5.82
C SER A 49 8.94 3.77 4.55
N SER A 50 8.17 3.51 3.51
CA SER A 50 8.68 3.17 2.17
C SER A 50 9.03 4.41 1.35
N GLU A 51 8.98 5.60 1.95
CA GLU A 51 9.24 6.89 1.30
C GLU A 51 8.24 7.20 0.16
N MET A 52 7.00 6.72 0.26
CA MET A 52 6.01 6.80 -0.82
C MET A 52 5.71 8.22 -1.32
N PHE A 53 5.95 9.25 -0.49
CA PHE A 53 5.77 10.66 -0.86
C PHE A 53 6.83 11.19 -1.84
N TYR A 54 7.95 10.48 -1.97
CA TYR A 54 9.03 10.80 -2.90
C TYR A 54 9.02 9.94 -4.15
N LEU A 55 8.14 8.95 -4.21
CA LEU A 55 7.96 8.05 -5.35
C LEU A 55 6.82 8.55 -6.26
N SER A 56 6.99 8.44 -7.56
CA SER A 56 5.92 8.67 -8.52
C SER A 56 4.79 7.63 -8.36
N MET A 57 3.65 7.87 -8.98
CA MET A 57 2.55 6.91 -8.99
C MET A 57 3.01 5.58 -9.62
N GLU A 58 3.68 5.66 -10.76
CA GLU A 58 4.21 4.50 -11.48
C GLU A 58 5.22 3.70 -10.63
N GLU A 59 6.09 4.39 -9.89
CA GLU A 59 7.04 3.74 -8.99
C GLU A 59 6.34 3.03 -7.83
N ARG A 60 5.29 3.62 -7.24
CA ARG A 60 4.52 2.98 -6.17
C ARG A 60 3.79 1.72 -6.65
N GLU A 61 3.22 1.77 -7.85
CA GLU A 61 2.58 0.62 -8.49
C GLU A 61 3.59 -0.47 -8.82
N GLU A 62 4.73 -0.11 -9.43
CA GLU A 62 5.78 -1.08 -9.78
C GLU A 62 6.39 -1.74 -8.53
N LEU A 63 6.62 -0.96 -7.46
CA LEU A 63 7.05 -1.48 -6.16
C LEU A 63 6.06 -2.52 -5.62
N THR A 64 4.77 -2.19 -5.61
CA THR A 64 3.73 -3.12 -5.15
C THR A 64 3.72 -4.39 -5.99
N ARG A 65 3.81 -4.27 -7.31
CA ARG A 65 3.85 -5.40 -8.27
C ARG A 65 5.07 -6.27 -8.05
N PHE A 66 6.24 -5.65 -7.90
CA PHE A 66 7.49 -6.36 -7.66
C PHE A 66 7.45 -7.12 -6.34
N ILE A 67 7.05 -6.46 -5.23
CA ILE A 67 6.96 -7.10 -3.92
C ILE A 67 5.96 -8.25 -3.94
N LYS A 68 4.80 -8.07 -4.58
CA LYS A 68 3.80 -9.12 -4.74
C LYS A 68 4.35 -10.33 -5.48
N LYS A 69 5.06 -10.09 -6.58
CA LYS A 69 5.72 -11.14 -7.37
C LYS A 69 6.81 -11.86 -6.57
N ALA A 70 7.68 -11.10 -5.90
CA ALA A 70 8.78 -11.65 -5.10
C ALA A 70 8.29 -12.43 -3.87
N ALA A 71 7.21 -11.97 -3.22
CA ALA A 71 6.57 -12.70 -2.14
C ALA A 71 6.03 -14.07 -2.60
N ASN A 72 5.64 -14.19 -3.87
CA ASN A 72 5.24 -15.43 -4.54
C ASN A 72 4.24 -16.28 -3.74
N GLY A 73 3.23 -15.63 -3.16
CA GLY A 73 2.18 -16.30 -2.38
C GLY A 73 2.61 -16.83 -1.01
N ARG A 74 3.86 -16.65 -0.60
CA ARG A 74 4.35 -17.08 0.72
C ARG A 74 3.67 -16.34 1.86
N VAL A 75 3.41 -15.06 1.68
CA VAL A 75 2.66 -14.19 2.59
C VAL A 75 1.81 -13.21 1.80
N PRO A 76 0.70 -12.71 2.35
CA PRO A 76 -0.07 -11.64 1.69
C PRO A 76 0.71 -10.32 1.69
N VAL A 77 0.43 -9.49 0.68
CA VAL A 77 1.04 -8.17 0.49
C VAL A 77 -0.06 -7.12 0.49
N ILE A 78 0.00 -6.21 1.45
CA ILE A 78 -0.88 -5.04 1.52
C ILE A 78 -0.10 -3.80 1.09
N SER A 79 -0.78 -2.81 0.57
CA SER A 79 -0.14 -1.59 0.10
C SER A 79 -1.05 -0.38 0.30
N SER A 80 -0.45 0.79 0.48
CA SER A 80 -1.15 2.08 0.47
C SER A 80 -0.88 2.78 -0.87
N GLY A 81 -0.32 3.99 -0.84
CA GLY A 81 0.17 4.66 -2.05
C GLY A 81 -0.65 5.85 -2.50
N HIS A 82 -1.74 6.21 -1.79
CA HIS A 82 -2.46 7.43 -2.07
C HIS A 82 -1.83 8.62 -1.33
N VAL A 83 -1.24 9.51 -2.08
CA VAL A 83 -0.50 10.67 -1.56
C VAL A 83 -1.15 12.00 -1.93
N SER A 84 -2.01 12.01 -2.93
CA SER A 84 -2.66 13.20 -3.48
C SER A 84 -3.67 13.81 -2.51
N TYR A 85 -4.00 15.09 -2.71
CA TYR A 85 -5.03 15.79 -1.93
C TYR A 85 -6.41 15.69 -2.56
N SER A 86 -6.48 15.64 -3.91
CA SER A 86 -7.75 15.52 -4.60
C SER A 86 -8.31 14.10 -4.47
N LEU A 87 -9.61 14.00 -4.21
CA LEU A 87 -10.27 12.70 -4.10
C LEU A 87 -10.16 11.88 -5.40
N HIS A 88 -10.27 12.56 -6.54
CA HIS A 88 -10.13 11.93 -7.86
C HIS A 88 -8.76 11.26 -8.03
N ASP A 89 -7.68 11.98 -7.72
CA ASP A 89 -6.32 11.45 -7.86
C ASP A 89 -6.07 10.32 -6.85
N GLN A 90 -6.58 10.44 -5.61
CA GLN A 90 -6.50 9.37 -4.63
C GLN A 90 -7.19 8.08 -5.11
N ILE A 91 -8.35 8.19 -5.75
CA ILE A 91 -9.07 7.04 -6.32
C ILE A 91 -8.24 6.39 -7.44
N GLN A 92 -7.59 7.18 -8.29
CA GLN A 92 -6.69 6.65 -9.32
C GLN A 92 -5.49 5.93 -8.71
N GLU A 93 -4.83 6.52 -7.73
CA GLU A 93 -3.69 5.94 -7.02
C GLU A 93 -4.08 4.60 -6.35
N LEU A 94 -5.23 4.56 -5.68
CA LEU A 94 -5.70 3.35 -5.00
C LEU A 94 -6.09 2.23 -5.98
N ASN A 95 -6.71 2.57 -7.12
CA ASN A 95 -6.99 1.61 -8.19
C ASN A 95 -5.69 1.06 -8.80
N GLY A 96 -4.69 1.91 -9.06
CA GLY A 96 -3.39 1.49 -9.56
C GLY A 96 -2.69 0.49 -8.62
N ILE A 97 -2.75 0.73 -7.30
CA ILE A 97 -2.24 -0.20 -6.28
C ILE A 97 -3.02 -1.52 -6.29
N ALA A 98 -4.35 -1.48 -6.44
CA ALA A 98 -5.17 -2.69 -6.54
C ALA A 98 -4.82 -3.50 -7.80
N GLU A 99 -4.66 -2.83 -8.95
CA GLU A 99 -4.25 -3.45 -10.22
C GLU A 99 -2.82 -4.00 -10.19
N ALA A 100 -1.95 -3.39 -9.38
CA ALA A 100 -0.61 -3.91 -9.13
C ALA A 100 -0.61 -5.24 -8.34
N GLY A 101 -1.76 -5.66 -7.82
CA GLY A 101 -1.99 -6.97 -7.22
C GLY A 101 -1.90 -7.01 -5.70
N ALA A 102 -2.03 -5.88 -5.01
CA ALA A 102 -2.13 -5.86 -3.56
C ALA A 102 -3.30 -6.74 -3.07
N ASP A 103 -3.08 -7.50 -2.00
CA ASP A 103 -4.12 -8.35 -1.40
C ASP A 103 -5.15 -7.54 -0.62
N ALA A 104 -4.74 -6.37 -0.13
CA ALA A 104 -5.61 -5.34 0.42
C ALA A 104 -5.00 -3.95 0.20
N VAL A 105 -5.83 -2.94 0.15
CA VAL A 105 -5.40 -1.54 0.05
C VAL A 105 -5.60 -0.87 1.40
N ILE A 106 -4.59 -0.13 1.83
CA ILE A 106 -4.57 0.53 3.14
C ILE A 106 -4.75 2.04 2.95
N LEU A 107 -5.78 2.57 3.57
CA LEU A 107 -6.12 3.97 3.53
C LEU A 107 -5.40 4.74 4.65
N LEU A 108 -4.90 5.92 4.32
CA LEU A 108 -4.30 6.85 5.27
C LEU A 108 -5.37 7.85 5.73
N SER A 109 -5.74 7.80 7.00
CA SER A 109 -6.80 8.65 7.56
C SER A 109 -6.50 10.16 7.37
N ASN A 110 -5.24 10.56 7.52
CA ASN A 110 -4.80 11.95 7.35
C ASN A 110 -4.83 12.46 5.89
N ARG A 111 -5.12 11.60 4.91
CA ARG A 111 -5.35 11.99 3.51
C ARG A 111 -6.83 12.07 3.15
N LEU A 112 -7.69 11.52 3.99
CA LEU A 112 -9.13 11.49 3.75
C LEU A 112 -9.82 12.77 4.24
N ALA A 113 -9.35 13.35 5.36
CA ALA A 113 -9.86 14.61 5.86
C ALA A 113 -8.75 15.43 6.52
N ALA A 114 -8.86 16.75 6.46
CA ALA A 114 -7.99 17.66 7.21
C ALA A 114 -8.42 17.73 8.67
N ALA A 115 -7.51 18.14 9.56
CA ALA A 115 -7.77 18.22 11.00
C ALA A 115 -8.90 19.18 11.41
N ASN A 116 -9.28 20.10 10.52
CA ASN A 116 -10.37 21.06 10.71
C ASN A 116 -11.66 20.69 9.97
N GLU A 117 -11.70 19.57 9.28
CA GLU A 117 -12.90 19.05 8.63
C GLU A 117 -13.66 18.12 9.59
N SER A 118 -14.97 17.98 9.36
CA SER A 118 -15.83 17.16 10.21
C SER A 118 -15.75 15.67 9.85
N ASP A 119 -16.24 14.83 10.76
CA ASP A 119 -16.34 13.38 10.54
C ASP A 119 -17.25 13.04 9.36
N GLU A 120 -18.26 13.88 9.08
CA GLU A 120 -19.14 13.68 7.92
C GLU A 120 -18.38 13.78 6.60
N VAL A 121 -17.41 14.70 6.51
CA VAL A 121 -16.54 14.86 5.32
C VAL A 121 -15.68 13.61 5.15
N LEU A 122 -15.09 13.10 6.23
CA LEU A 122 -14.32 11.86 6.21
C LEU A 122 -15.17 10.69 5.71
N ILE A 123 -16.38 10.54 6.25
CA ILE A 123 -17.30 9.45 5.91
C ILE A 123 -17.74 9.55 4.45
N GLU A 124 -18.04 10.75 3.95
CA GLU A 124 -18.44 10.98 2.57
C GLU A 124 -17.31 10.61 1.59
N ARG A 125 -16.10 11.08 1.84
CA ARG A 125 -14.93 10.75 1.02
C ARG A 125 -14.64 9.25 1.02
N LEU A 126 -14.73 8.62 2.19
CA LEU A 126 -14.56 7.18 2.31
C LEU A 126 -15.61 6.40 1.48
N LYS A 127 -16.87 6.80 1.53
CA LYS A 127 -17.93 6.19 0.72
C LYS A 127 -17.65 6.34 -0.78
N ASN A 128 -17.20 7.52 -1.20
CA ASN A 128 -16.84 7.76 -2.60
C ASN A 128 -15.66 6.87 -3.03
N ILE A 129 -14.61 6.76 -2.23
CA ILE A 129 -13.50 5.85 -2.50
C ILE A 129 -14.00 4.41 -2.64
N MET A 130 -14.78 3.94 -1.68
CA MET A 130 -15.28 2.56 -1.68
C MET A 130 -16.16 2.25 -2.89
N SER A 131 -16.91 3.22 -3.42
CA SER A 131 -17.74 3.03 -4.61
C SER A 131 -16.94 2.94 -5.93
N GLU A 132 -15.72 3.43 -5.94
CA GLU A 132 -14.85 3.48 -7.13
C GLU A 132 -13.75 2.42 -7.11
N LEU A 133 -13.60 1.69 -6.02
CA LEU A 133 -12.67 0.57 -5.90
C LEU A 133 -13.34 -0.77 -6.23
N PRO A 134 -12.57 -1.81 -6.61
CA PRO A 134 -13.13 -3.14 -6.86
C PRO A 134 -13.94 -3.66 -5.67
N GLU A 135 -15.16 -4.14 -5.93
CA GLU A 135 -16.17 -4.51 -4.91
C GLU A 135 -15.66 -5.52 -3.85
N ASN A 136 -14.75 -6.41 -4.26
CA ASN A 136 -14.20 -7.45 -3.38
C ASN A 136 -12.78 -7.15 -2.88
N LEU A 137 -12.30 -5.92 -3.03
CA LEU A 137 -10.99 -5.52 -2.55
C LEU A 137 -11.05 -5.28 -1.05
N PRO A 138 -10.27 -6.02 -0.24
CA PRO A 138 -10.19 -5.73 1.19
C PRO A 138 -9.55 -4.36 1.43
N LEU A 139 -10.10 -3.61 2.37
CA LEU A 139 -9.60 -2.30 2.79
C LEU A 139 -9.19 -2.33 4.25
N GLY A 140 -8.17 -1.58 4.59
CA GLY A 140 -7.72 -1.34 5.96
C GLY A 140 -7.38 0.14 6.17
N PHE A 141 -7.09 0.50 7.41
CA PHE A 141 -6.63 1.84 7.78
C PHE A 141 -5.28 1.76 8.46
N TYR A 142 -4.48 2.77 8.24
CA TYR A 142 -3.23 3.02 8.93
C TYR A 142 -3.28 4.42 9.56
N GLU A 143 -3.06 4.48 10.88
CA GLU A 143 -3.02 5.70 11.68
C GLU A 143 -1.68 5.87 12.38
#